data_0310575c97343a22106b82ee18c6be31
#
_entry.id   0310575c97343a22106b82ee18c6be31
#
_cell.length_a   1.000
_cell.length_b   1.000
_cell.length_c   1.000
_cell.angle_alpha   90.00
_cell.angle_beta   90.00
_cell.angle_gamma   90.00
#
_symmetry.space_group_name_H-M   'P 1'
#
loop_
_entity.id
_entity.type
_entity.pdbx_description
1 polymer ?
#
loop_
_entity_poly.entity_id
_entity_poly.type
_entity_poly.pdbx_seq_one_letter_code
_entity_poly.pdbx_strand_id
1 'polypeptide(L)'
;MLFRSQGRMEEPAQIAGILQDFFRIEHKNGPSKTILITAGPTHEAIDPVRFIGNHSSGKMGFELAKTSLALGHSVILISGPSSMELVHPNLQLIRVQSAEEMLSAVQMHWNRCQVGIFSAAVADYRPEIVANEKIKKNEEHLTLNLVKNPDILSWASNNRENRQIVVGFALETNNAEENALSKLDRKKLDFIVLNEFVKDVSGFQSETNKITIFDKDKKSFVFPLKSKKEVALDILSVVLTIE
;
A
#
# COMPACT_ATOMS: atom_id res chain seq x y z
N MET A 1 31.07 -0.41 34.02
CA MET A 1 30.07 -0.34 32.93
C MET A 1 28.81 -1.04 33.42
N LEU A 2 27.84 -0.29 33.92
CA LEU A 2 26.63 -0.86 34.55
C LEU A 2 25.64 -1.24 33.43
N PHE A 3 25.42 -2.52 33.24
CA PHE A 3 24.31 -3.03 32.44
C PHE A 3 23.00 -2.59 33.08
N ARG A 4 22.34 -1.60 32.52
CA ARG A 4 20.94 -1.32 32.85
C ARG A 4 20.11 -2.45 32.27
N SER A 5 19.45 -3.21 33.15
CA SER A 5 18.54 -4.27 32.75
C SER A 5 17.39 -3.71 31.90
N GLN A 6 17.03 -4.42 30.83
CA GLN A 6 15.85 -4.14 29.99
C GLN A 6 14.52 -4.44 30.70
N GLY A 7 14.43 -4.25 32.00
CA GLY A 7 13.27 -4.60 32.83
C GLY A 7 12.59 -3.41 33.51
N ARG A 8 12.78 -2.20 33.02
CA ARG A 8 12.06 -1.04 33.57
C ARG A 8 10.70 -0.94 32.89
N MET A 9 9.65 -0.95 33.71
CA MET A 9 8.28 -0.72 33.26
C MET A 9 8.20 0.66 32.58
N GLU A 10 7.48 0.74 31.47
CA GLU A 10 7.18 2.00 30.78
C GLU A 10 6.50 3.00 31.73
N GLU A 11 6.61 4.29 31.44
CA GLU A 11 5.97 5.32 32.23
C GLU A 11 4.46 5.14 32.24
N PRO A 12 3.75 5.31 33.38
CA PRO A 12 2.32 5.05 33.49
C PRO A 12 1.47 5.78 32.45
N ALA A 13 1.87 6.98 32.02
CA ALA A 13 1.17 7.73 30.97
C ALA A 13 1.28 7.06 29.59
N GLN A 14 2.42 6.43 29.28
CA GLN A 14 2.61 5.67 28.03
C GLN A 14 1.83 4.36 28.06
N ILE A 15 1.84 3.66 29.21
CA ILE A 15 1.02 2.46 29.41
C ILE A 15 -0.47 2.80 29.28
N ALA A 16 -0.94 3.89 29.89
CA ALA A 16 -2.32 4.34 29.80
C ALA A 16 -2.71 4.71 28.35
N GLY A 17 -1.81 5.36 27.59
CA GLY A 17 -2.02 5.65 26.18
C GLY A 17 -2.15 4.38 25.34
N ILE A 18 -1.25 3.42 25.52
CA ILE A 18 -1.28 2.12 24.84
C ILE A 18 -2.57 1.35 25.17
N LEU A 19 -2.97 1.34 26.44
CA LEU A 19 -4.21 0.68 26.88
C LEU A 19 -5.46 1.40 26.33
N GLN A 20 -5.47 2.73 26.31
CA GLN A 20 -6.57 3.50 25.72
C GLN A 20 -6.71 3.23 24.23
N ASP A 21 -5.59 3.18 23.49
CA ASP A 21 -5.59 2.82 22.09
C ASP A 21 -6.06 1.37 21.89
N PHE A 22 -5.58 0.44 22.71
CA PHE A 22 -5.99 -0.97 22.69
C PHE A 22 -7.50 -1.14 22.92
N PHE A 23 -8.05 -0.54 24.00
CA PHE A 23 -9.48 -0.62 24.30
C PHE A 23 -10.36 0.18 23.34
N ARG A 24 -9.87 1.28 22.78
CA ARG A 24 -10.58 2.03 21.72
C ARG A 24 -10.70 1.18 20.45
N ILE A 25 -9.70 0.35 20.17
CA ILE A 25 -9.65 -0.57 19.05
C ILE A 25 -10.63 -1.74 19.27
N GLU A 26 -10.64 -2.39 20.44
CA GLU A 26 -11.53 -3.53 20.73
C GLU A 26 -13.01 -3.19 20.65
N HIS A 27 -13.43 -1.98 21.00
CA HIS A 27 -14.83 -1.60 21.02
C HIS A 27 -15.42 -1.13 19.67
N LYS A 28 -14.61 -1.02 18.63
CA LYS A 28 -15.06 -0.60 17.28
C LYS A 28 -15.08 -1.72 16.25
N ASN A 29 -14.61 -2.90 16.57
CA ASN A 29 -14.40 -3.93 15.58
C ASN A 29 -15.64 -4.82 15.44
N GLY A 30 -16.33 -4.68 14.30
CA GLY A 30 -17.14 -5.73 13.71
C GLY A 30 -16.34 -7.03 13.48
N PRO A 31 -16.91 -8.05 12.83
CA PRO A 31 -16.23 -9.33 12.62
C PRO A 31 -14.86 -9.14 11.93
N SER A 32 -13.88 -9.96 12.33
CA SER A 32 -12.54 -9.96 11.72
C SER A 32 -12.65 -10.16 10.21
N LYS A 33 -11.97 -9.31 9.45
CA LYS A 33 -11.92 -9.35 7.98
C LYS A 33 -10.56 -9.82 7.51
N THR A 34 -10.49 -10.41 6.33
CA THR A 34 -9.23 -10.64 5.63
C THR A 34 -8.98 -9.47 4.68
N ILE A 35 -7.87 -8.77 4.86
CA ILE A 35 -7.49 -7.58 4.11
C ILE A 35 -6.29 -7.91 3.23
N LEU A 36 -6.43 -7.76 1.91
CA LEU A 36 -5.32 -7.84 0.97
C LEU A 36 -4.72 -6.44 0.80
N ILE A 37 -3.41 -6.34 0.95
CA ILE A 37 -2.68 -5.08 0.79
C ILE A 37 -1.54 -5.30 -0.21
N THR A 38 -1.45 -4.44 -1.24
CA THR A 38 -0.25 -4.38 -2.08
C THR A 38 0.66 -3.26 -1.60
N ALA A 39 1.97 -3.50 -1.56
CA ALA A 39 2.96 -2.57 -1.04
C ALA A 39 4.26 -2.58 -1.86
N GLY A 40 5.08 -1.54 -1.68
CA GLY A 40 6.38 -1.43 -2.35
C GLY A 40 6.29 -1.04 -3.83
N PRO A 41 7.43 -0.89 -4.49
CA PRO A 41 7.50 -0.74 -5.94
C PRO A 41 7.39 -2.10 -6.63
N THR A 42 7.24 -2.10 -7.96
CA THR A 42 7.63 -3.24 -8.79
C THR A 42 8.92 -2.91 -9.51
N HIS A 43 9.74 -3.92 -9.78
CA HIS A 43 10.98 -3.82 -10.53
C HIS A 43 10.84 -4.63 -11.81
N GLU A 44 10.81 -3.94 -12.93
CA GLU A 44 10.67 -4.54 -14.25
C GLU A 44 12.05 -4.70 -14.86
N ALA A 45 12.54 -5.93 -14.94
CA ALA A 45 13.89 -6.22 -15.36
C ALA A 45 14.16 -5.74 -16.78
N ILE A 46 15.30 -5.07 -16.99
CA ILE A 46 15.90 -4.79 -18.32
C ILE A 46 16.85 -5.92 -18.66
N ASP A 47 17.65 -6.33 -17.68
CA ASP A 47 18.63 -7.42 -17.73
C ASP A 47 18.86 -7.92 -16.29
N PRO A 48 19.73 -8.93 -16.04
CA PRO A 48 19.96 -9.45 -14.69
C PRO A 48 20.46 -8.43 -13.64
N VAL A 49 20.82 -7.21 -14.07
CA VAL A 49 21.45 -6.19 -13.19
C VAL A 49 20.60 -4.93 -13.07
N ARG A 50 19.83 -4.57 -14.11
CA ARG A 50 19.11 -3.29 -14.19
C ARG A 50 17.61 -3.52 -14.35
N PHE A 51 16.84 -2.58 -13.82
CA PHE A 51 15.38 -2.60 -13.86
C PHE A 51 14.81 -1.18 -14.02
N ILE A 52 13.54 -1.12 -14.42
CA ILE A 52 12.67 0.06 -14.34
C ILE A 52 11.80 -0.10 -13.10
N GLY A 53 11.63 0.94 -12.31
CA GLY A 53 10.79 0.90 -11.11
C GLY A 53 10.58 2.28 -10.50
N ASN A 54 9.73 2.35 -9.48
CA ASN A 54 9.39 3.56 -8.75
C ASN A 54 10.21 3.68 -7.46
N HIS A 55 10.39 4.91 -6.96
CA HIS A 55 11.11 5.19 -5.70
C HIS A 55 10.30 4.86 -4.43
N SER A 56 9.39 3.91 -4.46
CA SER A 56 8.58 3.55 -3.30
C SER A 56 9.39 2.70 -2.32
N SER A 57 9.27 2.98 -1.02
CA SER A 57 9.84 2.16 0.06
C SER A 57 8.89 1.08 0.58
N GLY A 58 7.59 1.17 0.23
CA GLY A 58 6.55 0.30 0.77
C GLY A 58 6.00 0.70 2.15
N LYS A 59 6.55 1.72 2.82
CA LYS A 59 6.20 2.09 4.21
C LYS A 59 4.70 2.22 4.44
N MET A 60 3.95 2.87 3.54
CA MET A 60 2.51 3.05 3.74
C MET A 60 1.75 1.72 3.78
N GLY A 61 2.05 0.81 2.85
CA GLY A 61 1.43 -0.52 2.83
C GLY A 61 1.78 -1.37 4.04
N PHE A 62 3.03 -1.28 4.54
CA PHE A 62 3.43 -1.97 5.76
C PHE A 62 2.77 -1.37 7.01
N GLU A 63 2.59 -0.05 7.11
CA GLU A 63 1.86 0.57 8.22
C GLU A 63 0.37 0.23 8.18
N LEU A 64 -0.25 0.16 6.99
CA LEU A 64 -1.61 -0.37 6.82
C LEU A 64 -1.73 -1.82 7.30
N ALA A 65 -0.75 -2.67 6.95
CA ALA A 65 -0.73 -4.05 7.40
C ALA A 65 -0.59 -4.16 8.93
N LYS A 66 0.37 -3.45 9.54
CA LYS A 66 0.54 -3.41 11.00
C LYS A 66 -0.72 -2.94 11.72
N THR A 67 -1.33 -1.87 11.23
CA THR A 67 -2.54 -1.30 11.84
C THR A 67 -3.73 -2.25 11.69
N SER A 68 -3.90 -2.89 10.53
CA SER A 68 -4.95 -3.90 10.32
C SER A 68 -4.81 -5.09 11.26
N LEU A 69 -3.58 -5.58 11.45
CA LEU A 69 -3.28 -6.68 12.40
C LEU A 69 -3.56 -6.27 13.85
N ALA A 70 -3.18 -5.04 14.24
CA ALA A 70 -3.46 -4.49 15.57
C ALA A 70 -4.97 -4.32 15.82
N LEU A 71 -5.77 -4.09 14.77
CA LEU A 71 -7.23 -4.06 14.80
C LEU A 71 -7.88 -5.46 14.83
N GLY A 72 -7.09 -6.54 14.88
CA GLY A 72 -7.58 -7.92 14.95
C GLY A 72 -7.97 -8.54 13.61
N HIS A 73 -7.61 -7.92 12.49
CA HIS A 73 -7.86 -8.46 11.15
C HIS A 73 -6.75 -9.43 10.70
N SER A 74 -7.06 -10.29 9.73
CA SER A 74 -6.07 -11.08 9.01
C SER A 74 -5.58 -10.30 7.80
N VAL A 75 -4.28 -10.38 7.49
CA VAL A 75 -3.66 -9.62 6.40
C VAL A 75 -2.92 -10.52 5.43
N ILE A 76 -3.16 -10.32 4.14
CA ILE A 76 -2.34 -10.82 3.05
C ILE A 76 -1.59 -9.62 2.47
N LEU A 77 -0.31 -9.51 2.76
CA LEU A 77 0.55 -8.42 2.29
C LEU A 77 1.38 -8.90 1.11
N ILE A 78 1.08 -8.40 -0.09
CA ILE A 78 1.84 -8.67 -1.31
C ILE A 78 2.79 -7.48 -1.51
N SER A 79 4.07 -7.72 -1.31
CA SER A 79 5.09 -6.67 -1.34
C SER A 79 6.08 -6.86 -2.47
N GLY A 80 6.20 -5.86 -3.34
CA GLY A 80 7.37 -5.71 -4.18
C GLY A 80 8.64 -5.48 -3.35
N PRO A 81 9.79 -5.24 -3.99
CA PRO A 81 11.08 -5.07 -3.33
C PRO A 81 11.02 -4.00 -2.24
N SER A 82 11.33 -4.38 -1.02
CA SER A 82 11.34 -3.50 0.16
C SER A 82 12.22 -4.13 1.24
N SER A 83 12.95 -3.29 1.98
CA SER A 83 13.73 -3.70 3.15
C SER A 83 12.87 -3.87 4.42
N MET A 84 11.58 -3.61 4.33
CA MET A 84 10.69 -3.73 5.49
C MET A 84 10.35 -5.18 5.79
N GLU A 85 10.35 -5.52 7.07
CA GLU A 85 9.96 -6.81 7.60
C GLU A 85 8.74 -6.68 8.51
N LEU A 86 7.88 -7.68 8.49
CA LEU A 86 6.73 -7.78 9.37
C LEU A 86 6.44 -9.26 9.62
N VAL A 87 6.30 -9.63 10.89
CA VAL A 87 5.97 -10.98 11.32
C VAL A 87 4.79 -10.91 12.28
N HIS A 88 3.75 -11.68 12.01
CA HIS A 88 2.57 -11.76 12.87
C HIS A 88 1.82 -13.07 12.58
N PRO A 89 1.17 -13.74 13.56
CA PRO A 89 0.43 -14.99 13.32
C PRO A 89 -0.67 -14.89 12.27
N ASN A 90 -1.34 -13.73 12.18
CA ASN A 90 -2.42 -13.46 11.23
C ASN A 90 -1.95 -12.74 9.95
N LEU A 91 -0.63 -12.77 9.65
CA LEU A 91 -0.05 -12.19 8.45
C LEU A 91 0.43 -13.28 7.50
N GLN A 92 0.02 -13.19 6.25
CA GLN A 92 0.67 -13.86 5.14
C GLN A 92 1.43 -12.82 4.32
N LEU A 93 2.77 -12.81 4.40
CA LEU A 93 3.62 -11.93 3.60
C LEU A 93 4.08 -12.67 2.34
N ILE A 94 3.81 -12.09 1.17
CA ILE A 94 4.17 -12.61 -0.15
C ILE A 94 5.10 -11.60 -0.81
N ARG A 95 6.33 -12.01 -1.09
CA ARG A 95 7.30 -11.18 -1.81
C ARG A 95 7.21 -11.43 -3.31
N VAL A 96 7.18 -10.36 -4.07
CA VAL A 96 7.13 -10.39 -5.54
C VAL A 96 8.12 -9.37 -6.09
N GLN A 97 8.48 -9.50 -7.35
CA GLN A 97 9.44 -8.62 -8.01
C GLN A 97 8.75 -7.71 -9.03
N SER A 98 7.96 -8.27 -9.92
CA SER A 98 7.34 -7.57 -11.05
C SER A 98 5.85 -7.30 -10.86
N ALA A 99 5.29 -6.48 -11.73
CA ALA A 99 3.85 -6.23 -11.80
C ALA A 99 3.06 -7.49 -12.16
N GLU A 100 3.60 -8.36 -13.00
CA GLU A 100 2.96 -9.63 -13.38
C GLU A 100 2.91 -10.60 -12.21
N GLU A 101 4.00 -10.72 -11.43
CA GLU A 101 4.02 -11.52 -10.21
C GLU A 101 3.05 -10.96 -9.16
N MET A 102 3.00 -9.64 -9.00
CA MET A 102 2.06 -9.00 -8.08
C MET A 102 0.61 -9.25 -8.49
N LEU A 103 0.27 -9.14 -9.78
CA LEU A 103 -1.06 -9.49 -10.28
C LEU A 103 -1.39 -10.96 -10.01
N SER A 104 -0.49 -11.87 -10.30
CA SER A 104 -0.68 -13.32 -10.08
C SER A 104 -0.94 -13.63 -8.61
N ALA A 105 -0.20 -12.99 -7.69
CA ALA A 105 -0.41 -13.12 -6.26
C ALA A 105 -1.76 -12.53 -5.81
N VAL A 106 -2.18 -11.39 -6.36
CA VAL A 106 -3.52 -10.82 -6.11
C VAL A 106 -4.60 -11.79 -6.59
N GLN A 107 -4.51 -12.32 -7.81
CA GLN A 107 -5.46 -13.27 -8.37
C GLN A 107 -5.64 -14.51 -7.50
N MET A 108 -4.55 -15.06 -7.01
CA MET A 108 -4.57 -16.28 -6.17
C MET A 108 -5.30 -16.06 -4.84
N HIS A 109 -5.30 -14.84 -4.32
CA HIS A 109 -5.77 -14.56 -2.96
C HIS A 109 -7.03 -13.71 -2.89
N TRP A 110 -7.45 -13.09 -3.98
CA TRP A 110 -8.53 -12.09 -4.00
C TRP A 110 -9.87 -12.61 -3.48
N ASN A 111 -10.29 -13.80 -3.90
CA ASN A 111 -11.60 -14.37 -3.59
C ASN A 111 -11.89 -14.57 -2.09
N ARG A 112 -10.83 -14.66 -1.26
CA ARG A 112 -10.97 -14.85 0.19
C ARG A 112 -10.84 -13.57 1.01
N CYS A 113 -10.70 -12.42 0.35
CA CYS A 113 -10.52 -11.12 1.00
C CYS A 113 -11.82 -10.32 0.96
N GLN A 114 -12.13 -9.60 2.04
CA GLN A 114 -13.26 -8.68 2.10
C GLN A 114 -12.87 -7.27 1.69
N VAL A 115 -11.57 -6.92 1.83
CA VAL A 115 -11.04 -5.60 1.50
C VAL A 115 -9.74 -5.75 0.74
N GLY A 116 -9.57 -4.98 -0.34
CA GLY A 116 -8.31 -4.82 -1.05
C GLY A 116 -7.83 -3.39 -1.01
N ILE A 117 -6.61 -3.16 -0.49
CA ILE A 117 -5.97 -1.85 -0.42
C ILE A 117 -4.74 -1.86 -1.33
N PHE A 118 -4.82 -1.16 -2.45
CA PHE A 118 -3.81 -1.18 -3.49
C PHE A 118 -2.89 0.04 -3.37
N SER A 119 -1.88 -0.06 -2.48
CA SER A 119 -0.94 1.02 -2.19
C SER A 119 0.43 0.86 -2.84
N ALA A 120 0.66 -0.23 -3.58
CA ALA A 120 1.90 -0.45 -4.32
C ALA A 120 2.13 0.60 -5.42
N ALA A 121 3.37 0.99 -5.61
CA ALA A 121 3.81 1.83 -6.72
C ALA A 121 4.23 0.94 -7.91
N VAL A 122 3.24 0.41 -8.59
CA VAL A 122 3.44 -0.46 -9.76
C VAL A 122 3.98 0.38 -10.92
N ALA A 123 5.01 -0.12 -11.61
CA ALA A 123 5.49 0.52 -12.83
C ALA A 123 4.45 0.41 -13.95
N ASP A 124 4.18 1.49 -14.67
CA ASP A 124 3.19 1.51 -15.76
C ASP A 124 3.67 0.71 -16.99
N TYR A 125 4.97 0.61 -17.17
CA TYR A 125 5.60 -0.03 -18.32
C TYR A 125 6.71 -0.97 -17.89
N ARG A 126 6.94 -2.02 -18.71
CA ARG A 126 8.06 -2.94 -18.60
C ARG A 126 8.78 -3.09 -19.96
N PRO A 127 10.06 -3.49 -19.99
CA PRO A 127 10.71 -3.89 -21.24
C PRO A 127 9.93 -5.00 -21.92
N GLU A 128 9.74 -4.88 -23.24
CA GLU A 128 9.10 -5.90 -24.07
C GLU A 128 9.93 -7.20 -24.08
N ILE A 129 11.25 -7.04 -24.09
CA ILE A 129 12.22 -8.14 -24.07
C ILE A 129 13.20 -7.89 -22.94
N VAL A 130 13.34 -8.87 -22.06
CA VAL A 130 14.35 -8.87 -21.00
C VAL A 130 15.60 -9.58 -21.52
N ALA A 131 16.74 -8.91 -21.45
CA ALA A 131 18.01 -9.52 -21.87
C ALA A 131 18.47 -10.58 -20.84
N ASN A 132 18.88 -11.76 -21.32
CA ASN A 132 19.37 -12.85 -20.47
C ASN A 132 20.75 -12.56 -19.85
N GLU A 133 21.51 -11.67 -20.46
CA GLU A 133 22.82 -11.23 -20.00
C GLU A 133 22.85 -9.70 -19.84
N LYS A 134 23.77 -9.22 -18.99
CA LYS A 134 23.98 -7.78 -18.82
C LYS A 134 24.32 -7.14 -20.17
N ILE A 135 23.51 -6.19 -20.62
CA ILE A 135 23.72 -5.45 -21.88
C ILE A 135 25.05 -4.70 -21.78
N LYS A 136 25.97 -4.97 -22.73
CA LYS A 136 27.28 -4.32 -22.80
C LYS A 136 27.13 -2.92 -23.38
N LYS A 137 28.03 -2.02 -23.00
CA LYS A 137 28.12 -0.65 -23.53
C LYS A 137 28.85 -0.68 -24.88
N ASN A 138 28.18 -1.09 -25.92
CA ASN A 138 28.78 -1.16 -27.27
C ASN A 138 28.44 0.06 -28.14
N GLU A 139 27.41 0.83 -27.73
CA GLU A 139 26.90 1.99 -28.46
C GLU A 139 26.71 3.19 -27.53
N GLU A 140 26.68 4.40 -28.10
CA GLU A 140 26.44 5.63 -27.33
C GLU A 140 25.00 5.70 -26.77
N HIS A 141 24.06 5.03 -27.43
CA HIS A 141 22.64 5.03 -27.07
C HIS A 141 22.13 3.62 -26.86
N LEU A 142 21.23 3.46 -25.88
CA LEU A 142 20.44 2.25 -25.65
C LEU A 142 18.97 2.57 -25.82
N THR A 143 18.32 1.91 -26.79
CA THR A 143 16.87 2.00 -26.97
C THR A 143 16.20 0.79 -26.34
N LEU A 144 15.15 1.04 -25.53
CA LEU A 144 14.31 0.00 -24.93
C LEU A 144 12.88 0.15 -25.46
N ASN A 145 12.34 -0.91 -26.04
CA ASN A 145 10.92 -0.98 -26.32
C ASN A 145 10.17 -1.34 -25.03
N LEU A 146 9.18 -0.53 -24.69
CA LEU A 146 8.39 -0.70 -23.48
C LEU A 146 6.96 -1.08 -23.83
N VAL A 147 6.41 -2.05 -23.11
CA VAL A 147 5.01 -2.46 -23.16
C VAL A 147 4.31 -2.15 -21.82
N LYS A 148 2.99 -1.96 -21.84
CA LYS A 148 2.22 -1.67 -20.65
C LYS A 148 2.20 -2.85 -19.69
N ASN A 149 2.35 -2.56 -18.41
CA ASN A 149 2.09 -3.52 -17.35
C ASN A 149 0.58 -3.74 -17.15
N PRO A 150 0.20 -4.88 -16.56
CA PRO A 150 -1.19 -5.13 -16.21
C PRO A 150 -1.65 -4.14 -15.13
N ASP A 151 -2.90 -3.69 -15.24
CA ASP A 151 -3.52 -2.81 -14.24
C ASP A 151 -4.16 -3.64 -13.13
N ILE A 152 -3.39 -3.88 -12.07
CA ILE A 152 -3.77 -4.74 -10.93
C ILE A 152 -5.03 -4.21 -10.23
N LEU A 153 -5.12 -2.89 -10.01
CA LEU A 153 -6.24 -2.25 -9.36
C LEU A 153 -7.53 -2.39 -10.19
N SER A 154 -7.44 -2.16 -11.50
CA SER A 154 -8.57 -2.36 -12.41
C SER A 154 -8.98 -3.82 -12.50
N TRP A 155 -8.01 -4.74 -12.50
CA TRP A 155 -8.30 -6.16 -12.48
C TRP A 155 -9.10 -6.54 -11.22
N ALA A 156 -8.63 -6.15 -10.02
CA ALA A 156 -9.29 -6.47 -8.75
C ALA A 156 -10.71 -5.89 -8.68
N SER A 157 -10.90 -4.64 -9.12
CA SER A 157 -12.21 -4.01 -9.14
C SER A 157 -13.20 -4.67 -10.11
N ASN A 158 -12.73 -5.10 -11.28
CA ASN A 158 -13.62 -5.77 -12.27
C ASN A 158 -13.91 -7.25 -11.91
N ASN A 159 -13.07 -7.88 -11.08
CA ASN A 159 -13.21 -9.27 -10.65
C ASN A 159 -13.61 -9.39 -9.18
N ARG A 160 -14.19 -8.34 -8.60
CA ARG A 160 -14.69 -8.39 -7.24
C ARG A 160 -16.03 -9.12 -7.16
N GLU A 161 -16.19 -9.89 -6.09
CA GLU A 161 -17.48 -10.45 -5.71
C GLU A 161 -18.29 -9.41 -4.90
N ASN A 162 -19.59 -9.65 -4.73
CA ASN A 162 -20.49 -8.79 -3.96
C ASN A 162 -19.92 -8.58 -2.53
N ARG A 163 -19.83 -7.33 -2.08
CA ARG A 163 -19.36 -6.87 -0.79
C ARG A 163 -17.82 -6.75 -0.62
N GLN A 164 -17.02 -7.03 -1.64
CA GLN A 164 -15.59 -6.70 -1.55
C GLN A 164 -15.38 -5.20 -1.75
N ILE A 165 -14.61 -4.61 -0.85
CA ILE A 165 -14.24 -3.18 -0.87
C ILE A 165 -12.89 -3.04 -1.59
N VAL A 166 -12.82 -2.13 -2.55
CA VAL A 166 -11.60 -1.83 -3.32
C VAL A 166 -11.15 -0.40 -3.05
N VAL A 167 -9.94 -0.27 -2.50
CA VAL A 167 -9.31 1.00 -2.17
C VAL A 167 -8.09 1.22 -3.06
N GLY A 168 -8.09 2.29 -3.84
CA GLY A 168 -6.94 2.72 -4.64
C GLY A 168 -6.17 3.86 -3.99
N PHE A 169 -4.94 4.07 -4.45
CA PHE A 169 -4.10 5.22 -4.08
C PHE A 169 -3.83 6.09 -5.32
N ALA A 170 -3.79 7.39 -5.11
CA ALA A 170 -3.32 8.36 -6.08
C ALA A 170 -2.25 9.24 -5.43
N LEU A 171 -1.14 9.44 -6.15
CA LEU A 171 -0.11 10.41 -5.80
C LEU A 171 -0.05 11.40 -6.97
N GLU A 172 -0.50 12.61 -6.73
CA GLU A 172 -0.69 13.62 -7.78
C GLU A 172 0.03 14.91 -7.39
N THR A 173 0.57 15.58 -8.39
CA THR A 173 1.27 16.88 -8.23
C THR A 173 0.44 18.04 -8.73
N ASN A 174 -0.42 17.81 -9.73
CA ASN A 174 -1.27 18.84 -10.36
C ASN A 174 -2.67 18.27 -10.54
N ASN A 175 -3.70 19.14 -10.41
CA ASN A 175 -5.13 18.74 -10.53
C ASN A 175 -5.47 17.49 -9.72
N ALA A 176 -4.90 17.41 -8.50
CA ALA A 176 -4.83 16.17 -7.72
C ALA A 176 -6.22 15.60 -7.43
N GLU A 177 -7.18 16.44 -7.05
CA GLU A 177 -8.56 16.03 -6.76
C GLU A 177 -9.28 15.52 -8.01
N GLU A 178 -9.22 16.26 -9.11
CA GLU A 178 -9.86 15.87 -10.37
C GLU A 178 -9.31 14.54 -10.90
N ASN A 179 -7.99 14.37 -10.87
CA ASN A 179 -7.32 13.13 -11.27
C ASN A 179 -7.72 11.95 -10.37
N ALA A 180 -7.80 12.17 -9.05
CA ALA A 180 -8.23 11.15 -8.10
C ALA A 180 -9.67 10.73 -8.34
N LEU A 181 -10.60 11.69 -8.49
CA LEU A 181 -12.01 11.41 -8.76
C LEU A 181 -12.20 10.70 -10.12
N SER A 182 -11.48 11.15 -11.16
CA SER A 182 -11.48 10.46 -12.46
C SER A 182 -10.99 9.01 -12.35
N LYS A 183 -9.97 8.75 -11.54
CA LYS A 183 -9.46 7.40 -11.27
C LYS A 183 -10.45 6.56 -10.48
N LEU A 184 -11.12 7.14 -9.48
CA LEU A 184 -12.18 6.51 -8.70
C LEU A 184 -13.29 5.97 -9.61
N ASP A 185 -13.83 6.85 -10.47
CA ASP A 185 -14.92 6.52 -11.40
C ASP A 185 -14.47 5.49 -12.46
N ARG A 186 -13.38 5.78 -13.16
CA ARG A 186 -12.89 4.92 -14.25
C ARG A 186 -12.55 3.51 -13.81
N LYS A 187 -12.02 3.36 -12.59
CA LYS A 187 -11.66 2.06 -12.02
C LYS A 187 -12.73 1.49 -11.10
N LYS A 188 -13.89 2.14 -10.99
CA LYS A 188 -15.04 1.69 -10.18
C LYS A 188 -14.65 1.34 -8.74
N LEU A 189 -13.87 2.20 -8.09
CA LEU A 189 -13.40 1.96 -6.74
C LEU A 189 -14.47 2.33 -5.70
N ASP A 190 -14.38 1.75 -4.50
CA ASP A 190 -15.19 2.19 -3.36
C ASP A 190 -14.57 3.39 -2.66
N PHE A 191 -13.22 3.44 -2.66
CA PHE A 191 -12.45 4.55 -2.10
C PHE A 191 -11.20 4.82 -2.93
N ILE A 192 -10.81 6.10 -2.94
CA ILE A 192 -9.48 6.50 -3.39
C ILE A 192 -8.82 7.36 -2.32
N VAL A 193 -7.59 7.01 -1.97
CA VAL A 193 -6.74 7.79 -1.07
C VAL A 193 -5.83 8.66 -1.90
N LEU A 194 -6.11 9.95 -1.93
CA LEU A 194 -5.25 10.96 -2.54
C LEU A 194 -4.17 11.35 -1.54
N ASN A 195 -2.91 11.11 -1.88
CA ASN A 195 -1.75 11.61 -1.17
C ASN A 195 -1.24 12.85 -1.89
N GLU A 196 -1.32 14.01 -1.24
CA GLU A 196 -0.80 15.24 -1.79
C GLU A 196 0.74 15.24 -1.71
N PHE A 197 1.39 15.36 -2.86
CA PHE A 197 2.85 15.49 -2.89
C PHE A 197 3.25 16.90 -2.47
N VAL A 198 3.85 17.02 -1.28
CA VAL A 198 4.47 18.27 -0.81
C VAL A 198 5.97 18.02 -0.80
N LYS A 199 6.70 18.76 -1.66
CA LYS A 199 8.15 18.63 -1.78
C LYS A 199 8.81 18.73 -0.40
N ASP A 200 9.71 17.79 -0.08
CA ASP A 200 10.49 17.67 1.15
C ASP A 200 9.67 17.39 2.44
N VAL A 201 8.34 17.20 2.34
CA VAL A 201 7.45 17.00 3.49
C VAL A 201 6.63 15.73 3.39
N SER A 202 6.12 15.39 2.19
CA SER A 202 5.32 14.19 1.97
C SER A 202 5.76 13.47 0.68
N GLY A 203 5.67 12.12 0.64
CA GLY A 203 6.02 11.35 -0.53
C GLY A 203 6.52 9.94 -0.19
N PHE A 204 7.13 9.25 -1.17
CA PHE A 204 7.52 7.85 -1.04
C PHE A 204 8.52 7.57 0.10
N GLN A 205 9.43 8.49 0.40
CA GLN A 205 10.46 8.31 1.43
C GLN A 205 10.16 9.03 2.75
N SER A 206 9.13 9.91 2.79
CA SER A 206 8.73 10.64 3.99
C SER A 206 8.12 9.72 5.05
N GLU A 207 8.25 10.09 6.32
CA GLU A 207 7.57 9.44 7.46
C GLU A 207 6.14 9.93 7.63
N THR A 208 5.75 11.02 6.97
CA THR A 208 4.45 11.67 7.09
C THR A 208 3.72 11.71 5.76
N ASN A 209 2.39 11.78 5.81
CA ASN A 209 1.53 12.03 4.66
C ASN A 209 0.40 12.98 5.04
N LYS A 210 -0.04 13.78 4.07
CA LYS A 210 -1.31 14.51 4.09
C LYS A 210 -2.23 13.84 3.09
N ILE A 211 -3.40 13.40 3.52
CA ILE A 211 -4.31 12.65 2.66
C ILE A 211 -5.71 13.24 2.62
N THR A 212 -6.37 13.05 1.49
CA THR A 212 -7.82 13.18 1.34
C THR A 212 -8.37 11.84 0.81
N ILE A 213 -9.40 11.32 1.46
CA ILE A 213 -10.07 10.09 1.01
C ILE A 213 -11.38 10.51 0.34
N PHE A 214 -11.66 9.98 -0.85
CA PHE A 214 -12.97 10.11 -1.50
C PHE A 214 -13.63 8.73 -1.54
N ASP A 215 -14.90 8.66 -1.17
CA ASP A 215 -15.71 7.46 -1.35
C ASP A 215 -16.36 7.44 -2.77
N LYS A 216 -17.03 6.33 -3.08
CA LYS A 216 -17.72 6.14 -4.36
C LYS A 216 -18.79 7.21 -4.67
N ASP A 217 -19.34 7.85 -3.64
CA ASP A 217 -20.33 8.92 -3.75
C ASP A 217 -19.69 10.31 -3.81
N LYS A 218 -18.33 10.35 -3.91
CA LYS A 218 -17.47 11.56 -3.98
C LYS A 218 -17.48 12.39 -2.70
N LYS A 219 -17.92 11.82 -1.59
CA LYS A 219 -17.76 12.46 -0.28
C LYS A 219 -16.29 12.45 0.10
N SER A 220 -15.77 13.61 0.53
CA SER A 220 -14.38 13.78 0.92
C SER A 220 -14.20 13.71 2.43
N PHE A 221 -13.09 13.07 2.85
CA PHE A 221 -12.60 13.02 4.22
C PHE A 221 -11.18 13.55 4.23
N VAL A 222 -10.98 14.75 4.76
CA VAL A 222 -9.69 15.45 4.73
C VAL A 222 -8.96 15.23 6.05
N PHE A 223 -7.71 14.82 5.98
CA PHE A 223 -6.85 14.59 7.14
C PHE A 223 -5.61 15.48 7.07
N PRO A 224 -5.19 16.08 8.19
CA PRO A 224 -3.98 16.90 8.24
C PRO A 224 -2.73 16.04 8.05
N LEU A 225 -1.57 16.69 7.92
CA LEU A 225 -0.28 16.02 7.90
C LEU A 225 -0.07 15.24 9.19
N LYS A 226 0.14 13.92 9.07
CA LYS A 226 0.33 12.97 10.17
C LYS A 226 1.40 11.94 9.84
N SER A 227 1.85 11.19 10.84
CA SER A 227 2.68 10.01 10.62
C SER A 227 1.94 8.96 9.77
N LYS A 228 2.68 8.14 9.03
CA LYS A 228 2.08 7.06 8.23
C LYS A 228 1.29 6.05 9.08
N LYS A 229 1.66 5.86 10.34
CA LYS A 229 0.90 5.04 11.30
C LYS A 229 -0.49 5.64 11.57
N GLU A 230 -0.57 6.92 11.88
CA GLU A 230 -1.83 7.61 12.10
C GLU A 230 -2.68 7.67 10.83
N VAL A 231 -2.04 7.92 9.68
CA VAL A 231 -2.71 7.88 8.36
C VAL A 231 -3.29 6.50 8.06
N ALA A 232 -2.58 5.42 8.40
CA ALA A 232 -3.10 4.06 8.24
C ALA A 232 -4.37 3.84 9.10
N LEU A 233 -4.37 4.35 10.33
CA LEU A 233 -5.55 4.30 11.20
C LEU A 233 -6.72 5.11 10.63
N ASP A 234 -6.47 6.33 10.13
CA ASP A 234 -7.49 7.17 9.49
C ASP A 234 -8.12 6.45 8.28
N ILE A 235 -7.30 5.86 7.40
CA ILE A 235 -7.77 5.09 6.23
C ILE A 235 -8.65 3.92 6.66
N LEU A 236 -8.17 3.10 7.60
CA LEU A 236 -8.91 1.93 8.06
C LEU A 236 -10.20 2.33 8.78
N SER A 237 -10.21 3.44 9.52
CA SER A 237 -11.41 3.94 10.19
C SER A 237 -12.51 4.34 9.19
N VAL A 238 -12.16 4.89 8.03
CA VAL A 238 -13.12 5.25 6.98
C VAL A 238 -13.57 3.99 6.21
N VAL A 239 -12.61 3.16 5.79
CA VAL A 239 -12.87 2.01 4.92
C VAL A 239 -13.66 0.90 5.61
N LEU A 240 -13.41 0.66 6.90
CA LEU A 240 -14.03 -0.44 7.64
C LEU A 240 -15.37 -0.07 8.31
N THR A 241 -15.78 1.21 8.27
CA THR A 241 -17.04 1.68 8.89
C THR A 241 -18.26 1.52 7.97
N ILE A 242 -18.06 1.25 6.67
CA ILE A 242 -19.16 1.06 5.72
C ILE A 242 -19.55 -0.43 5.73
N GLU A 243 -20.68 -0.73 6.36
CA GLU A 243 -21.43 -1.99 6.25
C GLU A 243 -22.44 -1.97 5.10
#